data_43fe30ecb0ee6e7dad34b732bf8f2bb7
#
_entry.id   43fe30ecb0ee6e7dad34b732bf8f2bb7
#
_cell.length_a   1.000
_cell.length_b   1.000
_cell.length_c   1.000
_cell.angle_alpha   90.00
_cell.angle_beta   90.00
_cell.angle_gamma   90.00
#
_symmetry.space_group_name_H-M   'P 1'
#
loop_
_entity.id
_entity.type
_entity.pdbx_description
1 polymer ?
#
loop_
_entity_poly.entity_id
_entity_poly.type
_entity_poly.pdbx_seq_one_letter_code
_entity_poly.pdbx_strand_id
1 'polypeptide(L)'
;MSTCTFVDKKGTICGRNNLTGSEHCHLKSHYDTEIEYKMAISNVMEEFKEGRIPANQFLQSNVEADGACLFRSVANAIFHICGNDLETLFERFEASEYYQMLPKAVKDGFLLEYRKLFENFSDPDKFLDDEIETEVAIILQKMAVRYTLAKSSVDVTETMEGIGDIFGPSCTLQTFIETTHEITLDEYVSLYEKFAGEDDYYLKEKEVVIRRGHKRGKQVVKKVKVDIQERWGGLPELLMYAEMFDISFNVYIPQRLDNRTMKPVIAKKVCENTFYYLVQQINQNKGTNVVNLSLKEVKEGPHYEFLRPV
;
A
#
# COMPACT_ATOMS: atom_id res chain seq x y z
N MET A 1 28.34 -11.14 10.74
CA MET A 1 27.76 -12.41 10.22
C MET A 1 28.89 -13.40 10.10
N SER A 2 28.75 -14.56 10.71
CA SER A 2 29.74 -15.66 10.60
C SER A 2 29.51 -16.43 9.29
N THR A 3 30.55 -17.07 8.81
CA THR A 3 30.51 -17.90 7.59
C THR A 3 30.55 -19.37 7.92
N CYS A 4 29.87 -20.19 7.12
CA CYS A 4 29.78 -21.63 7.27
C CYS A 4 31.17 -22.28 7.25
N THR A 5 31.49 -23.04 8.29
CA THR A 5 32.78 -23.69 8.49
C THR A 5 32.92 -25.05 7.75
N PHE A 6 31.83 -25.51 7.13
CA PHE A 6 31.85 -26.79 6.39
C PHE A 6 32.92 -26.79 5.31
N VAL A 7 33.72 -27.84 5.31
CA VAL A 7 34.77 -28.11 4.31
C VAL A 7 34.36 -29.33 3.47
N ASP A 8 34.34 -29.20 2.17
CA ASP A 8 34.01 -30.27 1.25
C ASP A 8 35.15 -31.31 1.15
N LYS A 9 34.90 -32.42 0.47
CA LYS A 9 35.90 -33.48 0.27
C LYS A 9 37.17 -33.05 -0.49
N LYS A 10 37.15 -31.83 -1.08
CA LYS A 10 38.30 -31.25 -1.80
C LYS A 10 39.03 -30.20 -0.94
N GLY A 11 38.62 -30.01 0.31
CA GLY A 11 39.20 -29.05 1.22
C GLY A 11 38.69 -27.61 1.01
N THR A 12 37.60 -27.41 0.25
CA THR A 12 37.04 -26.08 -0.01
C THR A 12 36.05 -25.70 1.09
N ILE A 13 36.24 -24.54 1.71
CA ILE A 13 35.32 -23.98 2.70
C ILE A 13 34.06 -23.46 1.98
N CYS A 14 32.86 -23.74 2.52
CA CYS A 14 31.60 -23.36 1.95
C CYS A 14 31.44 -21.81 1.75
N GLY A 15 31.88 -21.02 2.73
CA GLY A 15 31.88 -19.56 2.66
C GLY A 15 30.50 -18.89 2.64
N ARG A 16 29.38 -19.62 2.74
CA ARG A 16 28.04 -19.07 2.86
C ARG A 16 27.82 -18.54 4.27
N ASN A 17 26.88 -17.62 4.42
CA ASN A 17 26.45 -17.17 5.75
C ASN A 17 25.85 -18.32 6.55
N ASN A 18 26.16 -18.39 7.83
CA ASN A 18 25.56 -19.34 8.74
C ASN A 18 24.07 -19.05 8.94
N LEU A 19 23.33 -20.09 9.32
CA LEU A 19 22.02 -19.92 9.92
C LEU A 19 22.18 -19.42 11.36
N THR A 20 21.18 -18.69 11.85
CA THR A 20 21.16 -18.22 13.23
C THR A 20 21.30 -19.37 14.22
N GLY A 21 22.22 -19.20 15.18
CA GLY A 21 22.49 -20.23 16.18
C GLY A 21 23.18 -21.50 15.65
N SER A 22 23.77 -21.48 14.43
CA SER A 22 24.48 -22.62 13.84
C SER A 22 25.85 -22.20 13.30
N GLU A 23 26.79 -23.14 13.25
CA GLU A 23 28.08 -22.98 12.55
C GLU A 23 27.96 -23.26 11.04
N HIS A 24 26.79 -23.70 10.57
CA HIS A 24 26.54 -24.13 9.21
C HIS A 24 25.48 -23.31 8.51
N CYS A 25 25.48 -23.32 7.18
CA CYS A 25 24.49 -22.68 6.34
C CYS A 25 23.25 -23.59 6.15
N HIS A 26 22.30 -23.15 5.32
CA HIS A 26 21.03 -23.84 5.06
C HIS A 26 21.14 -25.19 4.33
N LEU A 27 22.32 -25.65 3.93
CA LEU A 27 22.48 -26.93 3.22
C LEU A 27 22.50 -28.09 4.20
N LYS A 28 21.53 -29.01 4.08
CA LYS A 28 21.44 -30.22 4.94
C LYS A 28 22.72 -31.04 4.96
N SER A 29 23.43 -31.12 3.84
CA SER A 29 24.70 -31.86 3.74
C SER A 29 25.86 -31.28 4.56
N HIS A 30 25.68 -30.11 5.19
CA HIS A 30 26.70 -29.47 6.02
C HIS A 30 26.52 -29.76 7.52
N TYR A 31 25.52 -30.54 7.88
CA TYR A 31 25.26 -30.97 9.24
C TYR A 31 25.59 -32.44 9.43
N ASP A 32 26.10 -32.75 10.58
CA ASP A 32 26.47 -34.13 10.89
C ASP A 32 25.26 -35.03 11.07
N THR A 33 24.17 -34.46 11.58
CA THR A 33 22.91 -35.18 11.80
C THR A 33 21.70 -34.43 11.23
N GLU A 34 20.68 -35.20 10.89
CA GLU A 34 19.39 -34.64 10.47
C GLU A 34 18.71 -33.85 11.61
N ILE A 35 18.98 -34.22 12.85
CA ILE A 35 18.44 -33.55 14.04
C ILE A 35 19.02 -32.15 14.14
N GLU A 36 20.32 -31.97 14.03
CA GLU A 36 20.99 -30.66 14.07
C GLU A 36 20.50 -29.76 12.94
N TYR A 37 20.36 -30.30 11.73
CA TYR A 37 19.77 -29.53 10.62
C TYR A 37 18.37 -29.05 10.92
N LYS A 38 17.48 -29.92 11.42
CA LYS A 38 16.11 -29.58 11.77
C LYS A 38 16.06 -28.54 12.88
N MET A 39 16.92 -28.65 13.89
CA MET A 39 17.03 -27.65 14.95
C MET A 39 17.46 -26.28 14.42
N ALA A 40 18.48 -26.24 13.56
CA ALA A 40 18.94 -25.00 12.95
C ALA A 40 17.84 -24.32 12.09
N ILE A 41 17.11 -25.11 11.30
CA ILE A 41 15.97 -24.58 10.52
C ILE A 41 14.85 -24.09 11.44
N SER A 42 14.54 -24.82 12.51
CA SER A 42 13.52 -24.42 13.49
C SER A 42 13.88 -23.08 14.14
N ASN A 43 15.13 -22.89 14.54
CA ASN A 43 15.58 -21.62 15.12
C ASN A 43 15.41 -20.44 14.16
N VAL A 44 15.78 -20.63 12.88
CA VAL A 44 15.56 -19.60 11.85
C VAL A 44 14.08 -19.31 11.64
N MET A 45 13.23 -20.33 11.68
CA MET A 45 11.77 -20.14 11.58
C MET A 45 11.20 -19.38 12.77
N GLU A 46 11.63 -19.67 13.98
CA GLU A 46 11.18 -18.94 15.17
C GLU A 46 11.62 -17.47 15.15
N GLU A 47 12.89 -17.21 14.83
CA GLU A 47 13.38 -15.84 14.64
C GLU A 47 12.63 -15.10 13.52
N PHE A 48 12.35 -15.80 12.41
CA PHE A 48 11.58 -15.20 11.30
C PHE A 48 10.16 -14.83 11.73
N LYS A 49 9.51 -15.62 12.57
CA LYS A 49 8.15 -15.35 13.06
C LYS A 49 8.09 -14.18 14.04
N GLU A 50 9.19 -13.86 14.70
CA GLU A 50 9.23 -12.78 15.68
C GLU A 50 8.83 -11.44 15.06
N GLY A 51 7.87 -10.77 15.66
CA GLY A 51 7.33 -9.51 15.18
C GLY A 51 6.51 -9.60 13.86
N ARG A 52 6.12 -10.82 13.44
CA ARG A 52 5.32 -11.04 12.24
C ARG A 52 4.00 -11.73 12.57
N ILE A 53 2.97 -11.36 11.82
CA ILE A 53 1.61 -11.90 11.98
C ILE A 53 1.37 -12.96 10.91
N PRO A 54 0.95 -14.19 11.27
CA PRO A 54 0.58 -15.21 10.30
C PRO A 54 -0.54 -14.73 9.37
N ALA A 55 -0.45 -15.04 8.08
CA ALA A 55 -1.42 -14.57 7.10
C ALA A 55 -2.85 -15.07 7.34
N ASN A 56 -3.01 -16.23 7.98
CA ASN A 56 -4.31 -16.80 8.32
C ASN A 56 -5.05 -16.05 9.45
N GLN A 57 -4.44 -15.05 10.06
CA GLN A 57 -5.13 -14.16 11.01
C GLN A 57 -5.87 -13.02 10.32
N PHE A 58 -5.81 -12.94 9.00
CA PHE A 58 -6.50 -11.92 8.22
C PHE A 58 -7.30 -12.54 7.07
N LEU A 59 -8.47 -11.96 6.83
CA LEU A 59 -9.18 -12.05 5.57
C LEU A 59 -8.75 -10.88 4.70
N GLN A 60 -8.33 -11.16 3.47
CA GLN A 60 -7.80 -10.18 2.55
C GLN A 60 -8.84 -9.79 1.51
N SER A 61 -9.06 -8.48 1.30
CA SER A 61 -9.87 -8.01 0.18
C SER A 61 -9.17 -8.31 -1.14
N ASN A 62 -9.94 -8.69 -2.15
CA ASN A 62 -9.40 -8.95 -3.49
C ASN A 62 -9.74 -7.75 -4.40
N VAL A 63 -9.06 -6.63 -4.17
CA VAL A 63 -9.25 -5.43 -4.98
C VAL A 63 -8.52 -5.51 -6.31
N GLU A 64 -9.03 -4.82 -7.32
CA GLU A 64 -8.43 -4.78 -8.64
C GLU A 64 -7.10 -4.00 -8.65
N ALA A 65 -6.11 -4.50 -9.40
CA ALA A 65 -4.80 -3.86 -9.53
C ALA A 65 -4.81 -2.83 -10.70
N ASP A 66 -5.66 -1.80 -10.57
CA ASP A 66 -5.96 -0.81 -11.60
C ASP A 66 -5.40 0.60 -11.31
N GLY A 67 -4.50 0.73 -10.32
CA GLY A 67 -4.02 2.02 -9.83
C GLY A 67 -4.91 2.65 -8.75
N ALA A 68 -6.18 2.27 -8.65
CA ALA A 68 -7.09 2.71 -7.59
C ALA A 68 -7.11 1.78 -6.36
N CYS A 69 -6.26 0.76 -6.32
CA CYS A 69 -6.27 -0.29 -5.30
C CYS A 69 -6.16 0.24 -3.85
N LEU A 70 -5.42 1.33 -3.62
CA LEU A 70 -5.37 1.98 -2.31
C LEU A 70 -6.76 2.49 -1.91
N PHE A 71 -7.42 3.23 -2.79
CA PHE A 71 -8.73 3.83 -2.54
C PHE A 71 -9.80 2.76 -2.34
N ARG A 72 -9.76 1.68 -3.13
CA ARG A 72 -10.62 0.50 -2.96
C ARG A 72 -10.39 -0.19 -1.62
N SER A 73 -9.13 -0.36 -1.22
CA SER A 73 -8.78 -0.94 0.08
C SER A 73 -9.24 -0.09 1.26
N VAL A 74 -9.09 1.24 1.16
CA VAL A 74 -9.59 2.19 2.16
C VAL A 74 -11.12 2.19 2.19
N ALA A 75 -11.80 2.09 1.04
CA ALA A 75 -13.25 1.97 0.96
C ALA A 75 -13.75 0.76 1.77
N ASN A 76 -13.18 -0.42 1.53
CA ASN A 76 -13.50 -1.63 2.28
C ASN A 76 -13.21 -1.49 3.78
N ALA A 77 -12.10 -0.82 4.13
CA ALA A 77 -11.72 -0.62 5.52
C ALA A 77 -12.70 0.30 6.26
N ILE A 78 -13.08 1.44 5.67
CA ILE A 78 -14.05 2.37 6.28
C ILE A 78 -15.42 1.68 6.38
N PHE A 79 -15.85 0.94 5.35
CA PHE A 79 -17.08 0.16 5.38
C PHE A 79 -17.09 -0.84 6.54
N HIS A 80 -15.98 -1.55 6.75
CA HIS A 80 -15.84 -2.48 7.87
C HIS A 80 -15.92 -1.77 9.23
N ILE A 81 -15.26 -0.61 9.38
CA ILE A 81 -15.34 0.22 10.61
C ILE A 81 -16.78 0.67 10.88
N CYS A 82 -17.56 0.90 9.82
CA CYS A 82 -18.99 1.26 9.92
C CYS A 82 -19.90 0.03 10.16
N GLY A 83 -19.34 -1.11 10.58
CA GLY A 83 -20.11 -2.33 10.86
C GLY A 83 -20.67 -3.02 9.63
N ASN A 84 -20.04 -2.81 8.44
CA ASN A 84 -20.52 -3.24 7.13
C ASN A 84 -21.94 -2.69 6.82
N ASP A 85 -22.24 -1.52 7.35
CA ASP A 85 -23.47 -0.78 7.11
C ASP A 85 -23.19 0.46 6.26
N LEU A 86 -23.90 0.54 5.15
CA LEU A 86 -23.68 1.58 4.15
C LEU A 86 -24.32 2.91 4.55
N GLU A 87 -25.39 2.90 5.31
CA GLU A 87 -25.99 4.12 5.84
C GLU A 87 -25.00 4.80 6.80
N THR A 88 -24.42 4.03 7.70
CA THR A 88 -23.34 4.48 8.61
C THR A 88 -22.10 4.96 7.84
N LEU A 89 -21.73 4.29 6.75
CA LEU A 89 -20.63 4.74 5.87
C LEU A 89 -20.92 6.13 5.28
N PHE A 90 -22.18 6.36 4.81
CA PHE A 90 -22.57 7.65 4.27
C PHE A 90 -22.61 8.74 5.32
N GLU A 91 -23.18 8.47 6.49
CA GLU A 91 -23.17 9.41 7.61
C GLU A 91 -21.73 9.83 7.96
N ARG A 92 -20.79 8.88 7.92
CA ARG A 92 -19.37 9.16 8.17
C ARG A 92 -18.76 10.04 7.07
N PHE A 93 -19.11 9.84 5.82
CA PHE A 93 -18.69 10.74 4.74
C PHE A 93 -19.31 12.12 4.88
N GLU A 94 -20.61 12.19 5.13
CA GLU A 94 -21.34 13.45 5.30
C GLU A 94 -20.80 14.28 6.47
N ALA A 95 -20.29 13.66 7.51
CA ALA A 95 -19.63 14.33 8.63
C ALA A 95 -18.29 14.97 8.23
N SER A 96 -17.67 14.54 7.12
CA SER A 96 -16.42 15.13 6.63
C SER A 96 -16.67 16.44 5.89
N GLU A 97 -15.99 17.52 6.29
CA GLU A 97 -16.04 18.81 5.59
C GLU A 97 -15.64 18.68 4.11
N TYR A 98 -14.71 17.80 3.80
CA TYR A 98 -14.19 17.58 2.43
C TYR A 98 -15.20 16.86 1.54
N TYR A 99 -16.03 15.99 2.08
CA TYR A 99 -17.17 15.43 1.35
C TYR A 99 -18.21 16.51 1.04
N GLN A 100 -18.48 17.41 1.98
CA GLN A 100 -19.40 18.51 1.75
C GLN A 100 -18.93 19.48 0.66
N MET A 101 -17.64 19.59 0.43
CA MET A 101 -17.04 20.39 -0.66
C MET A 101 -17.14 19.73 -2.04
N LEU A 102 -17.58 18.47 -2.14
CA LEU A 102 -17.75 17.79 -3.42
C LEU A 102 -18.91 18.40 -4.23
N PRO A 103 -18.80 18.42 -5.58
CA PRO A 103 -19.90 18.87 -6.44
C PRO A 103 -21.19 18.08 -6.17
N LYS A 104 -22.31 18.77 -6.22
CA LYS A 104 -23.63 18.14 -5.98
C LYS A 104 -23.88 16.93 -6.88
N ALA A 105 -23.50 17.02 -8.16
CA ALA A 105 -23.66 15.91 -9.12
C ALA A 105 -22.92 14.62 -8.69
N VAL A 106 -21.77 14.76 -8.03
CA VAL A 106 -21.02 13.61 -7.49
C VAL A 106 -21.75 12.99 -6.31
N LYS A 107 -22.29 13.83 -5.41
CA LYS A 107 -23.03 13.38 -4.23
C LYS A 107 -24.39 12.77 -4.62
N ASP A 108 -25.12 13.42 -5.51
CA ASP A 108 -26.45 12.95 -5.92
C ASP A 108 -26.38 11.65 -6.75
N GLY A 109 -25.38 11.52 -7.64
CA GLY A 109 -25.17 10.28 -8.42
C GLY A 109 -24.96 9.07 -7.52
N PHE A 110 -24.11 9.22 -6.54
CA PHE A 110 -23.82 8.16 -5.58
C PHE A 110 -25.03 7.81 -4.67
N LEU A 111 -25.72 8.80 -4.12
CA LEU A 111 -26.85 8.56 -3.20
C LEU A 111 -28.10 7.99 -3.88
N LEU A 112 -28.37 8.35 -5.14
CA LEU A 112 -29.65 8.04 -5.80
C LEU A 112 -29.68 6.61 -6.36
N GLU A 113 -28.58 6.14 -6.94
CA GLU A 113 -28.51 4.79 -7.54
C GLU A 113 -28.28 3.72 -6.47
N TYR A 114 -27.46 4.00 -5.49
CA TYR A 114 -27.03 3.04 -4.49
C TYR A 114 -28.02 2.83 -3.35
N ARG A 115 -28.79 3.81 -2.93
CA ARG A 115 -29.89 3.56 -1.96
C ARG A 115 -30.87 2.49 -2.41
N LYS A 116 -31.05 2.30 -3.72
CA LYS A 116 -31.95 1.25 -4.27
C LYS A 116 -31.32 -0.14 -4.27
N LEU A 117 -29.98 -0.21 -4.36
CA LEU A 117 -29.25 -1.48 -4.30
C LEU A 117 -29.06 -1.96 -2.86
N PHE A 118 -29.05 -1.05 -1.89
CA PHE A 118 -28.72 -1.30 -0.49
C PHE A 118 -29.84 -1.85 0.38
N GLU A 119 -31.08 -1.75 -0.02
CA GLU A 119 -32.20 -2.34 0.74
C GLU A 119 -32.04 -3.84 0.95
N ASN A 120 -31.06 -4.47 0.30
CA ASN A 120 -30.79 -5.92 0.37
C ASN A 120 -29.36 -6.30 0.79
N PHE A 121 -28.52 -5.35 1.19
CA PHE A 121 -27.09 -5.63 1.47
C PHE A 121 -26.79 -5.58 2.97
N SER A 122 -26.93 -6.70 3.65
CA SER A 122 -26.50 -6.87 5.05
C SER A 122 -25.87 -8.22 5.27
N ASP A 123 -24.63 -8.38 4.77
CA ASP A 123 -23.80 -9.54 5.12
C ASP A 123 -22.55 -9.03 5.82
N PRO A 124 -22.44 -9.19 7.16
CA PRO A 124 -21.31 -8.68 7.93
C PRO A 124 -19.97 -9.30 7.55
N ASP A 125 -19.99 -10.39 6.80
CA ASP A 125 -18.79 -11.10 6.38
C ASP A 125 -18.29 -10.72 4.98
N LYS A 126 -19.02 -9.87 4.26
CA LYS A 126 -18.61 -9.44 2.91
C LYS A 126 -17.77 -8.18 2.90
N PHE A 127 -16.90 -8.08 1.91
CA PHE A 127 -16.34 -6.82 1.42
C PHE A 127 -17.36 -6.13 0.51
N LEU A 128 -17.11 -4.86 0.18
CA LEU A 128 -17.90 -4.14 -0.82
C LEU A 128 -17.89 -4.91 -2.16
N ASP A 129 -19.00 -4.93 -2.88
CA ASP A 129 -18.98 -5.39 -4.26
C ASP A 129 -18.24 -4.41 -5.18
N ASP A 130 -17.80 -4.89 -6.34
CA ASP A 130 -16.89 -4.16 -7.22
C ASP A 130 -17.45 -2.81 -7.69
N GLU A 131 -18.77 -2.70 -7.91
CA GLU A 131 -19.39 -1.45 -8.37
C GLU A 131 -19.39 -0.41 -7.24
N ILE A 132 -19.83 -0.80 -6.06
CA ILE A 132 -19.87 0.06 -4.89
C ILE A 132 -18.46 0.45 -4.45
N GLU A 133 -17.55 -0.52 -4.41
CA GLU A 133 -16.15 -0.29 -4.10
C GLU A 133 -15.55 0.77 -5.02
N THR A 134 -15.83 0.67 -6.32
CA THR A 134 -15.37 1.63 -7.32
C THR A 134 -15.89 3.03 -7.06
N GLU A 135 -17.18 3.17 -6.83
CA GLU A 135 -17.80 4.48 -6.57
C GLU A 135 -17.31 5.12 -5.28
N VAL A 136 -17.16 4.33 -4.21
CA VAL A 136 -16.58 4.82 -2.95
C VAL A 136 -15.12 5.23 -3.16
N ALA A 137 -14.35 4.47 -3.92
CA ALA A 137 -12.98 4.81 -4.26
C ALA A 137 -12.87 6.14 -5.02
N ILE A 138 -13.80 6.39 -5.97
CA ILE A 138 -13.92 7.66 -6.70
C ILE A 138 -14.14 8.83 -5.71
N ILE A 139 -15.07 8.68 -4.80
CA ILE A 139 -15.36 9.70 -3.79
C ILE A 139 -14.13 9.98 -2.94
N LEU A 140 -13.46 8.94 -2.46
CA LEU A 140 -12.24 9.08 -1.66
C LEU A 140 -11.15 9.84 -2.42
N GLN A 141 -10.91 9.54 -3.69
CA GLN A 141 -9.97 10.30 -4.51
C GLN A 141 -10.33 11.78 -4.58
N LYS A 142 -11.60 12.10 -4.85
CA LYS A 142 -12.06 13.50 -4.91
C LYS A 142 -11.96 14.19 -3.55
N MET A 143 -12.21 13.48 -2.47
CA MET A 143 -12.01 14.02 -1.11
C MET A 143 -10.55 14.32 -0.84
N ALA A 144 -9.61 13.46 -1.28
CA ALA A 144 -8.18 13.71 -1.15
C ALA A 144 -7.76 15.00 -1.89
N VAL A 145 -8.30 15.24 -3.09
CA VAL A 145 -8.10 16.53 -3.81
C VAL A 145 -8.59 17.72 -2.98
N ARG A 146 -9.80 17.65 -2.44
CA ARG A 146 -10.37 18.75 -1.62
C ARG A 146 -9.56 19.00 -0.35
N TYR A 147 -9.14 17.92 0.30
CA TYR A 147 -8.23 18.00 1.44
C TYR A 147 -6.91 18.70 1.06
N THR A 148 -6.28 18.26 -0.02
CA THR A 148 -5.03 18.83 -0.52
C THR A 148 -5.15 20.31 -0.83
N LEU A 149 -6.20 20.73 -1.55
CA LEU A 149 -6.44 22.15 -1.87
C LEU A 149 -6.64 23.01 -0.62
N ALA A 150 -7.24 22.44 0.42
CA ALA A 150 -7.49 23.15 1.67
C ALA A 150 -6.26 23.20 2.60
N LYS A 151 -5.39 22.17 2.56
CA LYS A 151 -4.33 21.96 3.55
C LYS A 151 -2.92 21.78 2.96
N SER A 152 -2.66 22.20 1.73
CA SER A 152 -1.37 22.03 1.04
C SER A 152 -0.16 22.59 1.82
N SER A 153 -0.34 23.67 2.58
CA SER A 153 0.70 24.33 3.37
C SER A 153 0.87 23.81 4.79
N VAL A 154 0.04 22.83 5.22
CA VAL A 154 0.13 22.26 6.57
C VAL A 154 1.39 21.41 6.69
N ASP A 155 2.11 21.58 7.80
CA ASP A 155 3.26 20.75 8.15
C ASP A 155 2.79 19.34 8.58
N VAL A 156 3.32 18.31 7.95
CA VAL A 156 2.95 16.91 8.19
C VAL A 156 4.05 16.11 8.91
N THR A 157 5.12 16.76 9.33
CA THR A 157 6.28 16.10 9.97
C THR A 157 5.91 15.35 11.24
N GLU A 158 4.93 15.83 12.01
CA GLU A 158 4.52 15.22 13.29
C GLU A 158 3.46 14.12 13.11
N THR A 159 2.90 13.98 11.91
CA THR A 159 1.77 13.06 11.67
C THR A 159 2.19 11.63 11.32
N MET A 160 3.44 11.44 10.92
CA MET A 160 3.98 10.13 10.56
C MET A 160 5.41 10.00 11.07
N GLU A 161 5.69 8.93 11.81
CA GLU A 161 7.04 8.64 12.28
C GLU A 161 8.01 8.48 11.11
N GLY A 162 9.16 9.15 11.18
CA GLY A 162 10.21 9.10 10.16
C GLY A 162 10.04 10.05 8.97
N ILE A 163 8.95 10.80 8.83
CA ILE A 163 8.84 11.83 7.76
C ILE A 163 9.97 12.86 7.89
N GLY A 164 10.24 13.35 9.11
CA GLY A 164 11.30 14.31 9.36
C GLY A 164 12.68 13.82 8.98
N ASP A 165 12.95 12.53 9.10
CA ASP A 165 14.22 11.91 8.71
C ASP A 165 14.41 11.86 7.19
N ILE A 166 13.31 11.73 6.43
CA ILE A 166 13.34 11.63 4.97
C ILE A 166 13.28 13.01 4.31
N PHE A 167 12.41 13.89 4.79
CA PHE A 167 12.07 15.17 4.15
C PHE A 167 12.63 16.41 4.89
N GLY A 168 13.27 16.20 6.05
CA GLY A 168 13.80 17.28 6.90
C GLY A 168 12.80 17.74 7.98
N PRO A 169 13.21 18.73 8.79
CA PRO A 169 12.50 19.12 10.01
C PRO A 169 11.15 19.83 9.77
N SER A 170 10.82 20.14 8.54
CA SER A 170 9.54 20.72 8.14
C SER A 170 9.20 20.26 6.74
N CYS A 171 8.12 19.50 6.63
CA CYS A 171 7.60 18.99 5.37
C CYS A 171 6.13 19.38 5.25
N THR A 172 5.79 20.22 4.26
CA THR A 172 4.39 20.52 3.99
C THR A 172 3.71 19.37 3.25
N LEU A 173 2.39 19.28 3.35
CA LEU A 173 1.62 18.29 2.59
C LEU A 173 1.89 18.40 1.09
N GLN A 174 2.01 19.61 0.55
CA GLN A 174 2.39 19.83 -0.84
C GLN A 174 3.75 19.18 -1.16
N THR A 175 4.80 19.50 -0.39
CA THR A 175 6.12 18.92 -0.61
C THR A 175 6.11 17.40 -0.53
N PHE A 176 5.32 16.86 0.41
CA PHE A 176 5.17 15.42 0.58
C PHE A 176 4.53 14.75 -0.64
N ILE A 177 3.44 15.33 -1.16
CA ILE A 177 2.75 14.85 -2.37
C ILE A 177 3.70 14.94 -3.58
N GLU A 178 4.28 16.12 -3.83
CA GLU A 178 5.13 16.36 -4.99
C GLU A 178 6.35 15.42 -5.03
N THR A 179 6.94 15.14 -3.86
CA THR A 179 8.09 14.24 -3.78
C THR A 179 7.70 12.78 -3.89
N THR A 180 6.59 12.37 -3.26
CA THR A 180 6.17 10.97 -3.24
C THR A 180 5.65 10.52 -4.62
N HIS A 181 4.89 11.39 -5.29
CA HIS A 181 4.29 11.08 -6.60
C HIS A 181 5.13 11.56 -7.79
N GLU A 182 6.23 12.30 -7.54
CA GLU A 182 7.08 12.89 -8.60
C GLU A 182 6.30 13.78 -9.59
N ILE A 183 5.26 14.48 -9.12
CA ILE A 183 4.40 15.38 -9.88
C ILE A 183 4.18 16.68 -9.11
N THR A 184 3.82 17.75 -9.81
CA THR A 184 3.45 19.02 -9.15
C THR A 184 2.08 18.91 -8.51
N LEU A 185 1.79 19.82 -7.56
CA LEU A 185 0.47 19.89 -6.92
C LEU A 185 -0.66 20.09 -7.94
N ASP A 186 -0.45 20.94 -8.97
CA ASP A 186 -1.43 21.18 -10.02
C ASP A 186 -1.68 19.91 -10.87
N GLU A 187 -0.60 19.15 -11.18
CA GLU A 187 -0.73 17.86 -11.84
C GLU A 187 -1.48 16.86 -10.97
N TYR A 188 -1.19 16.79 -9.67
CA TYR A 188 -1.90 15.94 -8.71
C TYR A 188 -3.39 16.25 -8.68
N VAL A 189 -3.77 17.53 -8.49
CA VAL A 189 -5.16 17.96 -8.49
C VAL A 189 -5.84 17.62 -9.81
N SER A 190 -5.19 17.91 -10.94
CA SER A 190 -5.73 17.63 -12.28
C SER A 190 -5.94 16.14 -12.53
N LEU A 191 -5.04 15.29 -11.99
CA LEU A 191 -5.12 13.84 -12.09
C LEU A 191 -6.33 13.27 -11.35
N TYR A 192 -6.51 13.68 -10.10
CA TYR A 192 -7.55 13.12 -9.24
C TYR A 192 -8.91 13.82 -9.38
N GLU A 193 -9.00 14.99 -10.00
CA GLU A 193 -10.28 15.60 -10.39
C GLU A 193 -10.90 14.94 -11.63
N LYS A 194 -10.07 14.46 -12.54
CA LYS A 194 -10.51 13.72 -13.72
C LYS A 194 -10.63 12.25 -13.41
N PHE A 195 -11.72 11.83 -12.83
CA PHE A 195 -11.96 10.41 -12.61
C PHE A 195 -12.79 9.80 -13.73
N ALA A 196 -12.35 8.59 -14.11
CA ALA A 196 -12.99 7.55 -14.89
C ALA A 196 -14.15 7.98 -15.83
N GLY A 197 -13.88 8.05 -17.11
CA GLY A 197 -14.87 8.10 -18.18
C GLY A 197 -14.76 9.26 -19.13
N GLU A 198 -13.95 10.30 -18.85
CA GLU A 198 -13.87 11.44 -19.76
C GLU A 198 -12.64 11.45 -20.66
N ASP A 199 -11.48 10.98 -20.20
CA ASP A 199 -10.28 10.79 -21.04
C ASP A 199 -9.30 9.86 -20.32
N ASP A 200 -8.93 8.74 -20.90
CA ASP A 200 -8.02 7.73 -20.35
C ASP A 200 -6.55 8.18 -20.23
N TYR A 201 -6.24 9.43 -20.42
CA TYR A 201 -4.88 9.95 -20.35
C TYR A 201 -4.80 11.46 -20.07
N TYR A 202 -3.68 11.89 -19.49
CA TYR A 202 -3.29 13.30 -19.48
C TYR A 202 -1.97 13.50 -20.24
N LEU A 203 -1.72 14.75 -20.68
CA LEU A 203 -0.50 15.09 -21.41
C LEU A 203 0.52 15.68 -20.45
N LYS A 204 1.59 14.95 -20.16
CA LYS A 204 2.75 15.42 -19.38
C LYS A 204 3.86 15.88 -20.33
N GLU A 205 4.44 17.05 -20.07
CA GLU A 205 5.64 17.50 -20.76
C GLU A 205 6.86 16.75 -20.19
N LYS A 206 7.56 16.01 -21.05
CA LYS A 206 8.75 15.27 -20.67
C LYS A 206 9.93 15.67 -21.54
N GLU A 207 11.04 15.98 -20.91
CA GLU A 207 12.30 16.13 -21.64
C GLU A 207 12.79 14.78 -22.16
N VAL A 208 12.96 14.70 -23.47
CA VAL A 208 13.40 13.48 -24.14
C VAL A 208 14.66 13.76 -24.94
N VAL A 209 15.69 12.97 -24.70
CA VAL A 209 16.91 13.02 -25.51
C VAL A 209 16.69 12.25 -26.81
N ILE A 210 16.85 12.93 -27.94
CA ILE A 210 16.71 12.29 -29.26
C ILE A 210 17.85 11.30 -29.46
N ARG A 211 17.54 10.02 -29.59
CA ARG A 211 18.51 8.92 -29.69
C ARG A 211 18.96 8.63 -31.14
N ARG A 212 18.22 9.08 -32.16
CA ARG A 212 18.48 8.78 -33.57
C ARG A 212 18.31 10.01 -34.48
N GLY A 213 19.00 10.05 -35.61
CA GLY A 213 18.91 11.09 -36.64
C GLY A 213 19.81 12.30 -36.37
N HIS A 214 19.69 13.34 -37.24
CA HIS A 214 20.52 14.56 -37.17
C HIS A 214 20.39 15.40 -35.92
N LYS A 215 19.36 15.14 -35.09
CA LYS A 215 19.14 15.81 -33.80
C LYS A 215 19.54 14.95 -32.60
N ARG A 216 20.33 13.89 -32.81
CA ARG A 216 20.81 13.01 -31.73
C ARG A 216 21.51 13.81 -30.65
N GLY A 217 21.16 13.53 -29.40
CA GLY A 217 21.71 14.21 -28.23
C GLY A 217 21.02 15.53 -27.86
N LYS A 218 20.10 16.06 -28.67
CA LYS A 218 19.32 17.24 -28.28
C LYS A 218 18.21 16.84 -27.32
N GLN A 219 18.05 17.61 -26.27
CA GLN A 219 16.90 17.56 -25.40
C GLN A 219 15.74 18.29 -26.08
N VAL A 220 14.59 17.68 -26.11
CA VAL A 220 13.35 18.28 -26.61
C VAL A 220 12.24 17.96 -25.62
N VAL A 221 11.41 18.94 -25.37
CA VAL A 221 10.19 18.75 -24.59
C VAL A 221 9.16 18.10 -25.51
N LYS A 222 8.64 16.95 -25.11
CA LYS A 222 7.56 16.26 -25.78
C LYS A 222 6.39 16.09 -24.84
N LYS A 223 5.19 16.32 -25.34
CA LYS A 223 3.98 15.91 -24.65
C LYS A 223 3.85 14.39 -24.78
N VAL A 224 3.89 13.71 -23.66
CA VAL A 224 3.73 12.25 -23.56
C VAL A 224 2.38 11.98 -22.95
N LYS A 225 1.62 11.07 -23.53
CA LYS A 225 0.39 10.58 -22.89
C LYS A 225 0.80 9.75 -21.68
N VAL A 226 0.24 10.11 -20.52
CA VAL A 226 0.35 9.31 -19.29
C VAL A 226 -1.02 8.72 -19.06
N ASP A 227 -1.06 7.41 -18.94
CA ASP A 227 -2.30 6.68 -18.67
C ASP A 227 -2.83 7.05 -17.28
N ILE A 228 -4.13 7.27 -17.20
CA ILE A 228 -4.80 7.63 -15.95
C ILE A 228 -4.76 6.46 -14.95
N GLN A 229 -4.61 5.25 -15.43
CA GLN A 229 -4.42 4.05 -14.62
C GLN A 229 -3.10 4.07 -13.79
N GLU A 230 -2.15 4.94 -14.08
CA GLU A 230 -0.93 5.14 -13.28
C GLU A 230 -1.14 6.00 -12.01
N ARG A 231 -2.38 6.21 -11.54
CA ARG A 231 -2.69 6.95 -10.32
C ARG A 231 -2.59 6.08 -9.09
N TRP A 232 -1.39 5.76 -8.74
CA TRP A 232 -1.13 5.01 -7.53
C TRP A 232 -1.30 5.91 -6.31
N GLY A 233 -2.33 5.65 -5.50
CA GLY A 233 -2.39 6.22 -4.16
C GLY A 233 -1.24 5.68 -3.30
N GLY A 234 -0.80 6.48 -2.33
CA GLY A 234 0.34 6.16 -1.49
C GLY A 234 0.21 6.71 -0.07
N LEU A 235 1.35 6.93 0.56
CA LEU A 235 1.41 7.45 1.93
C LEU A 235 0.73 8.81 2.12
N PRO A 236 0.81 9.77 1.18
CA PRO A 236 0.09 11.03 1.31
C PRO A 236 -1.41 10.86 1.48
N GLU A 237 -2.04 10.00 0.67
CA GLU A 237 -3.48 9.74 0.73
C GLU A 237 -3.86 9.03 2.04
N LEU A 238 -3.06 8.06 2.50
CA LEU A 238 -3.30 7.40 3.78
C LEU A 238 -3.26 8.40 4.95
N LEU A 239 -2.33 9.36 4.92
CA LEU A 239 -2.25 10.41 5.91
C LEU A 239 -3.48 11.31 5.89
N MET A 240 -3.96 11.70 4.72
CA MET A 240 -5.18 12.48 4.55
C MET A 240 -6.40 11.74 5.11
N TYR A 241 -6.56 10.45 4.79
CA TYR A 241 -7.68 9.64 5.29
C TYR A 241 -7.59 9.39 6.79
N ALA A 242 -6.38 9.24 7.32
CA ALA A 242 -6.17 9.10 8.76
C ALA A 242 -6.73 10.31 9.51
N GLU A 243 -6.49 11.52 9.00
CA GLU A 243 -7.03 12.76 9.58
C GLU A 243 -8.53 12.94 9.30
N MET A 244 -8.96 12.75 8.05
CA MET A 244 -10.37 12.95 7.66
C MET A 244 -11.34 12.04 8.42
N PHE A 245 -10.93 10.81 8.73
CA PHE A 245 -11.82 9.79 9.30
C PHE A 245 -11.45 9.37 10.72
N ASP A 246 -10.46 10.00 11.33
CA ASP A 246 -9.95 9.65 12.67
C ASP A 246 -9.62 8.16 12.78
N ILE A 247 -8.80 7.67 11.86
CA ILE A 247 -8.34 6.28 11.79
C ILE A 247 -6.82 6.21 11.82
N SER A 248 -6.29 5.06 12.24
CA SER A 248 -4.86 4.75 12.17
C SER A 248 -4.63 3.66 11.13
N PHE A 249 -3.53 3.74 10.39
CA PHE A 249 -3.16 2.71 9.43
C PHE A 249 -1.92 1.95 9.87
N ASN A 250 -1.98 0.62 9.77
CA ASN A 250 -0.84 -0.27 9.78
C ASN A 250 -0.64 -0.81 8.37
N VAL A 251 0.52 -0.56 7.78
CA VAL A 251 0.87 -1.08 6.46
C VAL A 251 1.85 -2.23 6.62
N TYR A 252 1.50 -3.37 6.07
CA TYR A 252 2.26 -4.61 6.14
C TYR A 252 2.76 -5.03 4.77
N ILE A 253 3.90 -5.70 4.73
CA ILE A 253 4.33 -6.45 3.55
C ILE A 253 4.26 -7.96 3.81
N PRO A 254 3.75 -8.75 2.86
CA PRO A 254 3.74 -10.20 2.98
C PRO A 254 5.15 -10.75 2.78
N GLN A 255 5.62 -11.56 3.71
CA GLN A 255 6.94 -12.17 3.70
C GLN A 255 6.87 -13.68 3.89
N ARG A 256 7.84 -14.38 3.33
CA ARG A 256 8.11 -15.79 3.60
C ARG A 256 9.61 -16.04 3.66
N LEU A 257 10.02 -17.17 4.21
CA LEU A 257 11.40 -17.62 4.04
C LEU A 257 11.62 -18.23 2.66
N ASP A 258 12.67 -17.81 1.99
CA ASP A 258 13.13 -18.47 0.78
C ASP A 258 13.76 -19.82 1.12
N ASN A 259 13.26 -20.88 0.52
CA ASN A 259 13.69 -22.25 0.82
C ASN A 259 15.17 -22.56 0.50
N ARG A 260 15.81 -21.71 -0.33
CA ARG A 260 17.20 -21.92 -0.75
C ARG A 260 18.18 -21.10 0.08
N THR A 261 17.78 -19.92 0.51
CA THR A 261 18.67 -18.99 1.22
C THR A 261 18.34 -18.87 2.69
N MET A 262 17.17 -19.35 3.10
CA MET A 262 16.60 -19.18 4.45
C MET A 262 16.59 -17.70 4.90
N LYS A 263 16.38 -16.78 3.95
CA LYS A 263 16.22 -15.34 4.20
C LYS A 263 14.79 -14.90 3.95
N PRO A 264 14.32 -13.88 4.68
CA PRO A 264 13.04 -13.26 4.38
C PRO A 264 13.03 -12.72 2.94
N VAL A 265 11.96 -13.02 2.22
CA VAL A 265 11.69 -12.47 0.89
C VAL A 265 10.23 -12.04 0.81
N ILE A 266 9.92 -11.03 0.02
CA ILE A 266 8.54 -10.61 -0.23
C ILE A 266 7.79 -11.75 -0.91
N ALA A 267 6.61 -12.08 -0.37
CA ALA A 267 5.77 -13.13 -0.92
C ALA A 267 4.90 -12.55 -2.05
N LYS A 268 5.16 -13.00 -3.28
CA LYS A 268 4.34 -12.61 -4.45
C LYS A 268 2.89 -13.16 -4.38
N LYS A 269 2.69 -14.23 -3.63
CA LYS A 269 1.39 -14.85 -3.39
C LYS A 269 1.29 -15.25 -1.93
N VAL A 270 0.20 -14.89 -1.30
CA VAL A 270 -0.10 -15.25 0.09
C VAL A 270 -0.50 -16.73 0.16
N CYS A 271 0.08 -17.46 1.08
CA CYS A 271 -0.19 -18.87 1.37
C CYS A 271 0.04 -19.16 2.87
N GLU A 272 -0.18 -20.39 3.31
CA GLU A 272 -0.07 -20.80 4.73
C GLU A 272 1.26 -20.41 5.41
N ASN A 273 2.37 -20.37 4.65
CA ASN A 273 3.69 -20.00 5.15
C ASN A 273 4.03 -18.52 4.91
N THR A 274 3.04 -17.69 4.69
CA THR A 274 3.20 -16.25 4.56
C THR A 274 2.92 -15.57 5.90
N PHE A 275 3.74 -14.59 6.22
CA PHE A 275 3.62 -13.75 7.41
C PHE A 275 3.62 -12.29 6.99
N TYR A 276 2.86 -11.46 7.68
CA TYR A 276 2.81 -10.02 7.49
C TYR A 276 3.80 -9.33 8.42
N TYR A 277 4.68 -8.54 7.85
CA TYR A 277 5.66 -7.72 8.55
C TYR A 277 5.25 -6.25 8.48
N LEU A 278 5.08 -5.62 9.64
CA LEU A 278 4.71 -4.20 9.74
C LEU A 278 5.86 -3.33 9.23
N VAL A 279 5.58 -2.47 8.26
CA VAL A 279 6.58 -1.56 7.67
C VAL A 279 6.28 -0.10 7.93
N GLN A 280 4.99 0.25 8.14
CA GLN A 280 4.59 1.63 8.35
C GLN A 280 3.39 1.70 9.28
N GLN A 281 3.38 2.71 10.15
CA GLN A 281 2.22 3.08 10.96
C GLN A 281 1.92 4.57 10.78
N ILE A 282 0.66 4.91 10.65
CA ILE A 282 0.19 6.28 10.41
C ILE A 282 -0.83 6.61 11.49
N ASN A 283 -0.69 7.78 12.12
CA ASN A 283 -1.61 8.32 13.12
C ASN A 283 -1.81 7.44 14.37
N GLN A 284 -0.76 6.77 14.85
CA GLN A 284 -0.80 5.79 15.94
C GLN A 284 -1.48 6.27 17.24
N ASN A 285 -1.45 7.57 17.50
CA ASN A 285 -1.82 8.14 18.79
C ASN A 285 -3.14 8.92 18.77
N LYS A 286 -3.83 8.99 17.65
CA LYS A 286 -5.02 9.84 17.48
C LYS A 286 -6.27 9.07 17.04
N GLY A 287 -6.14 8.02 16.23
CA GLY A 287 -7.29 7.29 15.71
C GLY A 287 -7.83 6.25 16.68
N THR A 288 -9.15 6.20 16.83
CA THR A 288 -9.83 5.18 17.64
C THR A 288 -9.92 3.82 16.94
N ASN A 289 -9.88 3.80 15.62
CA ASN A 289 -9.96 2.60 14.78
C ASN A 289 -8.66 2.35 14.04
N VAL A 290 -8.23 1.09 14.03
CA VAL A 290 -7.01 0.66 13.35
C VAL A 290 -7.36 -0.11 12.07
N VAL A 291 -6.83 0.35 10.96
CA VAL A 291 -6.95 -0.29 9.63
C VAL A 291 -5.64 -0.97 9.28
N ASN A 292 -5.72 -2.24 8.90
CA ASN A 292 -4.55 -2.98 8.44
C ASN A 292 -4.60 -3.11 6.91
N LEU A 293 -3.50 -2.75 6.25
CA LEU A 293 -3.33 -2.83 4.79
C LEU A 293 -2.13 -3.71 4.46
N SER A 294 -2.26 -4.52 3.43
CA SER A 294 -1.14 -5.23 2.79
C SER A 294 -0.65 -4.42 1.61
N LEU A 295 0.67 -4.17 1.54
CA LEU A 295 1.33 -3.60 0.38
C LEU A 295 2.15 -4.69 -0.31
N LYS A 296 1.87 -4.94 -1.58
CA LYS A 296 2.59 -5.88 -2.44
C LYS A 296 3.15 -5.15 -3.66
N GLU A 297 4.22 -5.65 -4.21
CA GLU A 297 4.69 -5.25 -5.53
C GLU A 297 4.15 -6.25 -6.55
N VAL A 298 3.29 -5.79 -7.45
CA VAL A 298 2.77 -6.56 -8.57
C VAL A 298 3.39 -6.03 -9.87
N LYS A 299 3.12 -6.69 -11.00
CA LYS A 299 3.69 -6.31 -12.30
C LYS A 299 3.33 -4.86 -12.69
N GLU A 300 2.16 -4.44 -12.31
CA GLU A 300 1.55 -3.14 -12.62
C GLU A 300 2.07 -2.03 -11.70
N GLY A 301 2.66 -2.36 -10.52
CA GLY A 301 3.18 -1.39 -9.53
C GLY A 301 2.83 -1.77 -8.08
N PRO A 302 2.89 -0.83 -7.13
CA PRO A 302 2.50 -1.07 -5.75
C PRO A 302 1.01 -1.37 -5.66
N HIS A 303 0.63 -2.42 -4.94
CA HIS A 303 -0.74 -2.89 -4.82
C HIS A 303 -1.14 -3.01 -3.36
N TYR A 304 -2.21 -2.31 -2.97
CA TYR A 304 -2.77 -2.35 -1.63
C TYR A 304 -3.98 -3.28 -1.56
N GLU A 305 -4.15 -3.95 -0.42
CA GLU A 305 -5.32 -4.75 -0.09
C GLU A 305 -5.67 -4.56 1.39
N PHE A 306 -6.94 -4.47 1.71
CA PHE A 306 -7.41 -4.39 3.08
C PHE A 306 -7.28 -5.75 3.78
N LEU A 307 -6.76 -5.75 5.01
CA LEU A 307 -6.59 -6.91 5.87
C LEU A 307 -7.59 -6.81 7.04
N ARG A 308 -8.70 -7.54 6.96
CA ARG A 308 -9.66 -7.65 8.04
C ARG A 308 -9.20 -8.74 9.01
N PRO A 309 -9.03 -8.47 10.33
CA PRO A 309 -8.78 -9.50 11.32
C PRO A 309 -9.89 -10.57 11.32
N VAL A 310 -9.50 -11.84 11.52
CA VAL A 310 -10.43 -12.98 11.61
C VAL A 310 -11.07 -13.03 12.99
#